data_ad3e58315922567801fd77742e9f9481
#
_entry.id   ad3e58315922567801fd77742e9f9481
#
_cell.length_a   1.000
_cell.length_b   1.000
_cell.length_c   1.000
_cell.angle_alpha   90.00
_cell.angle_beta   90.00
_cell.angle_gamma   90.00
#
_symmetry.space_group_name_H-M   'P 1'
#
loop_
_entity.id
_entity.type
_entity.pdbx_description
1 polymer ?
#
loop_
_entity_poly.entity_id
_entity_poly.type
_entity_poly.pdbx_seq_one_letter_code
_entity_poly.pdbx_strand_id
1 'polypeptide(L)'
;MGFAMSADTRTNEELLDAARNGDEGALAVLVERHRERLERMVGLRMDRRLQGRVDPADVVQEAYLAVRGKFPQYSADPRLPFFLWLRLEVGQKLVDLHRFHLGTQMRGAGQEVSLHRGPLPQVTSLSLAEHLLGKLTTASHAAMRAELKLRVQEALNSMDPHDREVLILRHFEELSNAETAQVLGIKPSAAVNRYVRALKRIKDVFQGMPGGIEGIWG
;
A
#
# COMPACT_ATOMS: atom_id res chain seq x y z
N MET A 1 -16.12 25.83 -12.19
CA MET A 1 -15.18 26.01 -13.30
C MET A 1 -14.14 24.89 -13.15
N GLY A 2 -14.33 23.79 -13.89
CA GLY A 2 -13.39 22.66 -13.86
C GLY A 2 -12.18 23.02 -14.71
N PHE A 3 -11.02 23.15 -14.08
CA PHE A 3 -9.76 23.11 -14.79
C PHE A 3 -9.58 21.69 -15.30
N ALA A 4 -9.81 21.47 -16.59
CA ALA A 4 -9.30 20.32 -17.30
C ALA A 4 -7.76 20.46 -17.26
N MET A 5 -7.10 19.77 -16.31
CA MET A 5 -5.65 19.60 -16.35
C MET A 5 -5.34 18.84 -17.64
N SER A 6 -4.79 19.54 -18.63
CA SER A 6 -4.13 18.90 -19.75
C SER A 6 -3.15 17.89 -19.19
N ALA A 7 -3.26 16.62 -19.61
CA ALA A 7 -2.38 15.58 -19.10
C ALA A 7 -0.93 16.01 -19.36
N ASP A 8 -0.18 16.27 -18.29
CA ASP A 8 1.24 16.63 -18.39
C ASP A 8 1.98 15.44 -19.03
N THR A 9 2.59 15.66 -20.18
CA THR A 9 3.25 14.61 -20.98
C THR A 9 4.69 14.35 -20.56
N ARG A 10 5.26 15.18 -19.66
CA ARG A 10 6.62 14.99 -19.14
C ARG A 10 6.76 13.64 -18.44
N THR A 11 7.91 13.02 -18.51
CA THR A 11 8.25 11.81 -17.76
C THR A 11 8.36 12.11 -16.26
N ASN A 12 8.37 11.09 -15.43
CA ASN A 12 8.58 11.28 -13.97
C ASN A 12 9.96 11.86 -13.67
N GLU A 13 10.97 11.54 -14.47
CA GLU A 13 12.34 12.09 -14.32
C GLU A 13 12.36 13.58 -14.67
N GLU A 14 11.75 13.99 -15.79
CA GLU A 14 11.64 15.40 -16.18
C GLU A 14 10.86 16.23 -15.16
N LEU A 15 9.78 15.67 -14.60
CA LEU A 15 9.01 16.33 -13.54
C LEU A 15 9.83 16.45 -12.25
N LEU A 16 10.61 15.42 -11.90
CA LEU A 16 11.45 15.44 -10.71
C LEU A 16 12.55 16.49 -10.85
N ASP A 17 13.16 16.61 -12.03
CA ASP A 17 14.18 17.63 -12.32
C ASP A 17 13.57 19.02 -12.35
N ALA A 18 12.39 19.22 -12.93
CA ALA A 18 11.69 20.49 -12.87
C ALA A 18 11.36 20.90 -11.41
N ALA A 19 10.88 19.96 -10.61
CA ALA A 19 10.60 20.21 -9.18
C ALA A 19 11.87 20.56 -8.40
N ARG A 20 13.02 19.93 -8.69
CA ARG A 20 14.33 20.28 -8.12
C ARG A 20 14.75 21.72 -8.44
N ASN A 21 14.36 22.18 -9.61
CA ASN A 21 14.63 23.55 -10.07
C ASN A 21 13.58 24.58 -9.63
N GLY A 22 12.66 24.18 -8.72
CA GLY A 22 11.69 25.09 -8.11
C GLY A 22 10.30 25.12 -8.78
N ASP A 23 10.01 24.24 -9.77
CA ASP A 23 8.67 24.10 -10.33
C ASP A 23 7.76 23.33 -9.34
N GLU A 24 7.05 24.08 -8.51
CA GLU A 24 6.07 23.49 -7.57
C GLU A 24 4.93 22.73 -8.26
N GLY A 25 4.57 23.14 -9.48
CA GLY A 25 3.56 22.45 -10.29
C GLY A 25 4.03 21.06 -10.70
N ALA A 26 5.32 20.88 -11.02
CA ALA A 26 5.88 19.58 -11.35
C ALA A 26 5.80 18.59 -10.18
N LEU A 27 6.06 19.05 -8.94
CA LEU A 27 5.90 18.21 -7.75
C LEU A 27 4.44 17.80 -7.54
N ALA A 28 3.48 18.72 -7.76
CA ALA A 28 2.06 18.41 -7.66
C ALA A 28 1.63 17.33 -8.67
N VAL A 29 2.08 17.45 -9.92
CA VAL A 29 1.81 16.45 -10.98
C VAL A 29 2.41 15.09 -10.61
N LEU A 30 3.64 15.05 -10.09
CA LEU A 30 4.27 13.80 -9.64
C LEU A 30 3.47 13.11 -8.55
N VAL A 31 3.02 13.85 -7.54
CA VAL A 31 2.22 13.29 -6.45
C VAL A 31 0.87 12.81 -6.99
N GLU A 32 0.23 13.57 -7.87
CA GLU A 32 -1.05 13.21 -8.48
C GLU A 32 -0.96 11.89 -9.29
N ARG A 33 0.14 11.68 -10.04
CA ARG A 33 0.37 10.41 -10.75
C ARG A 33 0.44 9.18 -9.84
N HIS A 34 0.82 9.38 -8.60
CA HIS A 34 0.91 8.29 -7.61
C HIS A 34 -0.29 8.24 -6.66
N ARG A 35 -1.26 9.16 -6.79
CA ARG A 35 -2.40 9.30 -5.90
C ARG A 35 -3.14 7.98 -5.66
N GLU A 36 -3.60 7.32 -6.72
CA GLU A 36 -4.38 6.08 -6.59
C GLU A 36 -3.62 4.96 -5.86
N ARG A 37 -2.31 4.83 -6.12
CA ARG A 37 -1.46 3.85 -5.42
C ARG A 37 -1.34 4.17 -3.93
N LEU A 38 -1.20 5.46 -3.59
CA LEU A 38 -1.12 5.92 -2.22
C LEU A 38 -2.45 5.77 -1.48
N GLU A 39 -3.56 6.09 -2.12
CA GLU A 39 -4.90 5.90 -1.56
C GLU A 39 -5.20 4.41 -1.29
N ARG A 40 -4.83 3.51 -2.21
CA ARG A 40 -4.93 2.06 -1.98
C ARG A 40 -4.08 1.60 -0.80
N MET A 41 -2.83 2.08 -0.70
CA MET A 41 -1.95 1.79 0.44
C MET A 41 -2.58 2.26 1.75
N VAL A 42 -3.06 3.50 1.81
CA VAL A 42 -3.71 4.08 2.99
C VAL A 42 -4.95 3.29 3.37
N GLY A 43 -5.85 3.03 2.42
CA GLY A 43 -7.10 2.30 2.65
C GLY A 43 -6.86 0.89 3.18
N LEU A 44 -5.86 0.18 2.66
CA LEU A 44 -5.50 -1.17 3.11
C LEU A 44 -4.89 -1.18 4.52
N ARG A 45 -4.09 -0.15 4.87
CA ARG A 45 -3.36 -0.04 6.15
C ARG A 45 -4.14 0.73 7.22
N MET A 46 -5.25 1.37 6.85
CA MET A 46 -6.10 2.11 7.78
C MET A 46 -6.82 1.17 8.74
N ASP A 47 -6.79 1.48 10.03
CA ASP A 47 -7.54 0.74 11.03
C ASP A 47 -9.04 0.81 10.73
N ARG A 48 -9.74 -0.32 10.87
CA ARG A 48 -11.19 -0.41 10.58
C ARG A 48 -12.04 0.59 11.37
N ARG A 49 -11.61 0.99 12.56
CA ARG A 49 -12.30 1.99 13.39
C ARG A 49 -12.27 3.39 12.79
N LEU A 50 -11.35 3.66 11.86
CA LEU A 50 -11.22 4.91 11.13
C LEU A 50 -11.89 4.85 9.76
N GLN A 51 -12.06 3.64 9.20
CA GLN A 51 -12.76 3.44 7.94
C GLN A 51 -14.21 3.98 8.05
N GLY A 52 -14.61 4.79 7.07
CA GLY A 52 -15.90 5.49 7.09
C GLY A 52 -15.94 6.81 7.87
N ARG A 53 -14.83 7.17 8.59
CA ARG A 53 -14.67 8.49 9.24
C ARG A 53 -13.57 9.33 8.58
N VAL A 54 -12.61 8.66 7.97
CA VAL A 54 -11.45 9.26 7.30
C VAL A 54 -11.38 8.70 5.90
N ASP A 55 -11.30 9.58 4.92
CA ASP A 55 -11.08 9.20 3.53
C ASP A 55 -9.57 9.02 3.27
N PRO A 56 -9.13 7.90 2.65
CA PRO A 56 -7.77 7.76 2.19
C PRO A 56 -7.26 8.92 1.34
N ALA A 57 -8.11 9.53 0.52
CA ALA A 57 -7.77 10.69 -0.29
C ALA A 57 -7.40 11.91 0.57
N ASP A 58 -8.10 12.14 1.68
CA ASP A 58 -7.79 13.23 2.61
C ASP A 58 -6.42 13.02 3.27
N VAL A 59 -6.08 11.79 3.64
CA VAL A 59 -4.75 11.45 4.21
C VAL A 59 -3.63 11.75 3.20
N VAL A 60 -3.81 11.39 1.94
CA VAL A 60 -2.85 11.66 0.87
C VAL A 60 -2.73 13.17 0.63
N GLN A 61 -3.84 13.89 0.60
CA GLN A 61 -3.86 15.35 0.44
C GLN A 61 -3.16 16.07 1.60
N GLU A 62 -3.43 15.69 2.84
CA GLU A 62 -2.75 16.27 4.00
C GLU A 62 -1.26 15.95 4.02
N ALA A 63 -0.86 14.76 3.60
CA ALA A 63 0.54 14.38 3.48
C ALA A 63 1.29 15.23 2.44
N TYR A 64 0.61 15.70 1.39
CA TYR A 64 1.21 16.55 0.36
C TYR A 64 1.84 17.83 0.93
N LEU A 65 1.25 18.43 1.95
CA LEU A 65 1.83 19.62 2.60
C LEU A 65 3.19 19.30 3.26
N ALA A 66 3.28 18.14 3.91
CA ALA A 66 4.56 17.68 4.48
C ALA A 66 5.59 17.33 3.39
N VAL A 67 5.12 16.70 2.30
CA VAL A 67 5.94 16.37 1.12
C VAL A 67 6.56 17.64 0.53
N ARG A 68 5.79 18.70 0.31
CA ARG A 68 6.31 19.99 -0.18
C ARG A 68 7.41 20.54 0.73
N GLY A 69 7.18 20.56 2.03
CA GLY A 69 8.14 21.09 3.00
C GLY A 69 9.44 20.29 3.09
N LYS A 70 9.38 18.95 2.88
CA LYS A 70 10.53 18.06 2.98
C LYS A 70 11.21 17.78 1.63
N PHE A 71 10.59 18.14 0.52
CA PHE A 71 11.13 17.88 -0.81
C PHE A 71 12.51 18.47 -1.06
N PRO A 72 12.86 19.69 -0.62
CA PRO A 72 14.21 20.20 -0.78
C PRO A 72 15.28 19.33 -0.10
N GLN A 73 14.97 18.78 1.09
CA GLN A 73 15.89 17.87 1.79
C GLN A 73 16.01 16.52 1.05
N TYR A 74 14.91 15.95 0.60
CA TYR A 74 14.92 14.73 -0.22
C TYR A 74 15.70 14.94 -1.52
N SER A 75 15.49 16.07 -2.19
CA SER A 75 16.13 16.42 -3.45
C SER A 75 17.65 16.56 -3.33
N ALA A 76 18.15 17.05 -2.18
CA ALA A 76 19.58 17.21 -1.90
C ALA A 76 20.31 15.88 -1.67
N ASP A 77 19.62 14.86 -1.10
CA ASP A 77 20.19 13.53 -0.83
C ASP A 77 19.10 12.43 -1.03
N PRO A 78 18.80 12.06 -2.30
CA PRO A 78 17.75 11.10 -2.61
C PRO A 78 18.19 9.66 -2.32
N ARG A 79 18.04 9.20 -1.08
CA ARG A 79 18.39 7.83 -0.63
C ARG A 79 17.42 6.76 -1.10
N LEU A 80 16.23 7.15 -1.52
CA LEU A 80 15.16 6.27 -1.99
C LEU A 80 14.65 6.77 -3.34
N PRO A 81 14.14 5.90 -4.20
CA PRO A 81 13.32 6.31 -5.34
C PRO A 81 12.16 7.20 -4.87
N PHE A 82 11.77 8.19 -5.69
CA PHE A 82 10.77 9.19 -5.32
C PHE A 82 9.48 8.58 -4.76
N PHE A 83 8.95 7.54 -5.44
CA PHE A 83 7.73 6.89 -4.96
C PHE A 83 7.89 6.24 -3.58
N LEU A 84 9.02 5.61 -3.30
CA LEU A 84 9.26 4.99 -1.98
C LEU A 84 9.38 6.02 -0.88
N TRP A 85 10.03 7.16 -1.17
CA TRP A 85 10.09 8.29 -0.24
C TRP A 85 8.69 8.88 0.00
N LEU A 86 7.93 9.15 -1.07
CA LEU A 86 6.56 9.66 -0.98
C LEU A 86 5.65 8.70 -0.18
N ARG A 87 5.78 7.40 -0.41
CA ARG A 87 5.09 6.36 0.35
C ARG A 87 5.39 6.42 1.85
N LEU A 88 6.65 6.71 2.23
CA LEU A 88 7.04 6.87 3.64
C LEU A 88 6.38 8.11 4.26
N GLU A 89 6.36 9.23 3.57
CA GLU A 89 5.75 10.47 4.07
C GLU A 89 4.23 10.31 4.27
N VAL A 90 3.54 9.71 3.31
CA VAL A 90 2.10 9.40 3.44
C VAL A 90 1.86 8.40 4.56
N GLY A 91 2.71 7.40 4.68
CA GLY A 91 2.63 6.41 5.75
C GLY A 91 2.85 7.00 7.14
N GLN A 92 3.77 7.96 7.28
CA GLN A 92 3.97 8.68 8.53
C GLN A 92 2.70 9.46 8.92
N LYS A 93 2.07 10.12 7.96
CA LYS A 93 0.80 10.82 8.20
C LYS A 93 -0.30 9.86 8.68
N LEU A 94 -0.40 8.68 8.10
CA LEU A 94 -1.34 7.64 8.55
C LEU A 94 -1.04 7.17 9.98
N VAL A 95 0.25 6.99 10.35
CA VAL A 95 0.65 6.65 11.72
C VAL A 95 0.24 7.74 12.71
N ASP A 96 0.46 9.00 12.37
CA ASP A 96 0.10 10.12 13.24
C ASP A 96 -1.42 10.21 13.43
N LEU A 97 -2.19 9.97 12.37
CA LEU A 97 -3.64 9.89 12.41
C LEU A 97 -4.14 8.74 13.31
N HIS A 98 -3.51 7.56 13.21
CA HIS A 98 -3.82 6.44 14.12
C HIS A 98 -3.51 6.79 15.58
N ARG A 99 -2.38 7.44 15.85
CA ARG A 99 -2.02 7.89 17.21
C ARG A 99 -3.01 8.89 17.75
N PHE A 100 -3.45 9.83 16.94
CA PHE A 100 -4.40 10.86 17.33
C PHE A 100 -5.78 10.26 17.67
N HIS A 101 -6.32 9.41 16.81
CA HIS A 101 -7.70 8.90 16.98
C HIS A 101 -7.82 7.65 17.86
N LEU A 102 -6.78 6.81 17.91
CA LEU A 102 -6.86 5.51 18.61
C LEU A 102 -6.09 5.49 19.94
N GLY A 103 -5.45 6.62 20.28
CA GLY A 103 -4.67 6.75 21.51
C GLY A 103 -3.40 5.90 21.52
N THR A 104 -2.70 5.92 22.66
CA THR A 104 -1.34 5.39 22.84
C THR A 104 -1.25 3.85 22.88
N GLN A 105 -2.28 3.10 22.55
CA GLN A 105 -2.26 1.62 22.59
C GLN A 105 -1.31 0.96 21.58
N MET A 106 -0.72 1.73 20.67
CA MET A 106 0.32 1.22 19.74
C MET A 106 1.76 1.27 20.31
N ARG A 107 1.95 1.42 21.62
CA ARG A 107 3.29 1.41 22.26
C ARG A 107 3.82 0.00 22.50
N GLY A 108 3.55 -0.94 21.67
CA GLY A 108 3.95 -2.33 21.86
C GLY A 108 4.62 -2.95 20.65
N ALA A 109 5.68 -2.37 20.13
CA ALA A 109 6.62 -3.10 19.32
C ALA A 109 7.96 -2.34 19.30
N GLY A 110 8.85 -2.70 20.21
CA GLY A 110 10.28 -2.43 20.11
C GLY A 110 10.85 -3.16 18.91
N GLN A 111 10.52 -2.73 17.71
CA GLN A 111 11.21 -3.11 16.49
C GLN A 111 12.13 -1.98 16.13
N GLU A 112 13.43 -2.26 16.12
CA GLU A 112 14.41 -1.42 15.46
C GLU A 112 13.90 -1.09 14.07
N VAL A 113 13.55 0.18 13.87
CA VAL A 113 13.05 0.68 12.59
C VAL A 113 14.24 0.74 11.65
N SER A 114 14.36 -0.25 10.77
CA SER A 114 15.25 -0.15 9.62
C SER A 114 14.94 1.17 8.89
N LEU A 115 15.95 1.94 8.53
CA LEU A 115 15.85 3.21 7.80
C LEU A 115 15.01 3.12 6.50
N HIS A 116 14.79 1.88 6.01
CA HIS A 116 14.00 1.58 4.80
C HIS A 116 12.56 1.09 5.11
N ARG A 117 12.26 0.77 6.37
CA ARG A 117 10.92 0.44 6.86
C ARG A 117 10.40 1.61 7.67
N GLY A 118 9.78 2.58 7.02
CA GLY A 118 8.93 3.51 7.77
C GLY A 118 7.92 2.69 8.61
N PRO A 119 7.56 3.15 9.83
CA PRO A 119 6.64 2.44 10.72
C PRO A 119 5.21 2.49 10.18
N LEU A 120 4.96 1.83 9.04
CA LEU A 120 3.62 1.74 8.48
C LEU A 120 2.77 0.78 9.31
N PRO A 121 1.48 1.11 9.52
CA PRO A 121 0.55 0.20 10.17
C PRO A 121 0.51 -1.14 9.45
N GLN A 122 0.52 -2.23 10.23
CA GLN A 122 0.42 -3.56 9.65
C GLN A 122 -0.99 -3.82 9.14
N VAL A 123 -1.08 -4.42 7.95
CA VAL A 123 -2.35 -4.88 7.39
C VAL A 123 -2.79 -6.14 8.13
N THR A 124 -4.02 -6.13 8.66
CA THR A 124 -4.58 -7.33 9.27
C THR A 124 -4.97 -8.35 8.21
N SER A 125 -4.88 -9.65 8.55
CA SER A 125 -5.30 -10.71 7.62
C SER A 125 -6.79 -10.58 7.25
N LEU A 126 -7.60 -10.05 8.15
CA LEU A 126 -9.01 -9.77 7.88
C LEU A 126 -9.19 -8.69 6.82
N SER A 127 -8.50 -7.54 6.96
CA SER A 127 -8.53 -6.46 5.97
C SER A 127 -8.02 -6.94 4.62
N LEU A 128 -6.93 -7.71 4.61
CA LEU A 128 -6.35 -8.25 3.39
C LEU A 128 -7.30 -9.25 2.71
N ALA A 129 -7.97 -10.12 3.47
CA ALA A 129 -8.98 -11.04 2.95
C ALA A 129 -10.17 -10.28 2.34
N GLU A 130 -10.64 -9.22 2.98
CA GLU A 130 -11.71 -8.36 2.45
C GLU A 130 -11.32 -7.70 1.13
N HIS A 131 -10.11 -7.20 1.01
CA HIS A 131 -9.61 -6.60 -0.24
C HIS A 131 -9.39 -7.62 -1.36
N LEU A 132 -8.89 -8.83 -1.02
CA LEU A 132 -8.75 -9.92 -2.00
C LEU A 132 -10.11 -10.35 -2.56
N LEU A 133 -11.14 -10.40 -1.72
CA LEU A 133 -12.47 -10.86 -2.09
C LEU A 133 -13.39 -9.75 -2.60
N GLY A 134 -13.11 -8.49 -2.27
CA GLY A 134 -13.93 -7.34 -2.67
C GLY A 134 -14.10 -7.17 -4.18
N LYS A 135 -13.16 -7.70 -4.96
CA LYS A 135 -13.19 -7.69 -6.43
C LYS A 135 -13.87 -8.91 -7.05
N LEU A 136 -14.31 -9.89 -6.25
CA LEU A 136 -14.54 -11.25 -6.73
C LEU A 136 -16.00 -11.73 -6.72
N THR A 137 -17.02 -10.96 -6.28
CA THR A 137 -18.36 -11.58 -6.09
C THR A 137 -19.56 -10.71 -6.43
N THR A 138 -20.50 -11.35 -7.13
CA THR A 138 -21.91 -10.93 -7.23
C THR A 138 -22.68 -11.29 -5.94
N ALA A 139 -23.76 -10.54 -5.66
CA ALA A 139 -24.53 -10.63 -4.41
C ALA A 139 -25.17 -12.02 -4.10
N SER A 140 -25.23 -12.93 -5.07
CA SER A 140 -25.95 -14.23 -4.95
C SER A 140 -25.27 -15.27 -4.06
N HIS A 141 -24.07 -15.05 -3.55
CA HIS A 141 -23.27 -16.07 -2.84
C HIS A 141 -22.76 -15.61 -1.46
N ALA A 142 -23.58 -14.93 -0.68
CA ALA A 142 -23.16 -14.37 0.62
C ALA A 142 -22.60 -15.41 1.60
N ALA A 143 -23.19 -16.59 1.70
CA ALA A 143 -22.70 -17.66 2.59
C ALA A 143 -21.35 -18.23 2.12
N MET A 144 -21.21 -18.49 0.83
CA MET A 144 -19.95 -18.95 0.22
C MET A 144 -18.85 -17.91 0.38
N ARG A 145 -19.18 -16.63 0.25
CA ARG A 145 -18.24 -15.52 0.46
C ARG A 145 -17.76 -15.45 1.91
N ALA A 146 -18.66 -15.66 2.88
CA ALA A 146 -18.28 -15.67 4.30
C ALA A 146 -17.32 -16.83 4.62
N GLU A 147 -17.59 -18.02 4.11
CA GLU A 147 -16.70 -19.17 4.25
C GLU A 147 -15.36 -18.94 3.58
N LEU A 148 -15.35 -18.45 2.34
CA LEU A 148 -14.12 -18.10 1.61
C LEU A 148 -13.28 -17.07 2.36
N LYS A 149 -13.93 -16.05 2.91
CA LYS A 149 -13.25 -15.02 3.71
C LYS A 149 -12.53 -15.63 4.91
N LEU A 150 -13.18 -16.54 5.64
CA LEU A 150 -12.55 -17.22 6.78
C LEU A 150 -11.36 -18.06 6.34
N ARG A 151 -11.47 -18.86 5.28
CA ARG A 151 -10.38 -19.68 4.75
C ARG A 151 -9.21 -18.85 4.27
N VAL A 152 -9.46 -17.76 3.55
CA VAL A 152 -8.40 -16.82 3.11
C VAL A 152 -7.74 -16.16 4.31
N GLN A 153 -8.51 -15.74 5.30
CA GLN A 153 -7.98 -15.15 6.52
C GLN A 153 -7.10 -16.14 7.31
N GLU A 154 -7.51 -17.40 7.42
CA GLU A 154 -6.71 -18.47 8.06
C GLU A 154 -5.41 -18.72 7.31
N ALA A 155 -5.46 -18.80 5.97
CA ALA A 155 -4.28 -18.95 5.13
C ALA A 155 -3.30 -17.78 5.32
N LEU A 156 -3.80 -16.55 5.37
CA LEU A 156 -3.01 -15.35 5.61
C LEU A 156 -2.41 -15.34 7.02
N ASN A 157 -3.15 -15.79 8.04
CA ASN A 157 -2.66 -15.88 9.42
C ASN A 157 -1.53 -16.90 9.56
N SER A 158 -1.60 -18.00 8.79
CA SER A 158 -0.59 -19.05 8.80
C SER A 158 0.63 -18.79 7.91
N MET A 159 0.62 -17.68 7.13
CA MET A 159 1.78 -17.25 6.35
C MET A 159 2.88 -16.67 7.22
N ASP A 160 4.14 -16.85 6.77
CA ASP A 160 5.25 -16.04 7.26
C ASP A 160 4.90 -14.54 7.10
N PRO A 161 5.10 -13.69 8.12
CA PRO A 161 4.77 -12.27 8.06
C PRO A 161 5.43 -11.54 6.87
N HIS A 162 6.64 -11.94 6.47
CA HIS A 162 7.32 -11.35 5.31
C HIS A 162 6.69 -11.80 3.99
N ASP A 163 6.22 -13.05 3.88
CA ASP A 163 5.53 -13.51 2.67
C ASP A 163 4.21 -12.78 2.49
N ARG A 164 3.47 -12.55 3.60
CA ARG A 164 2.25 -11.73 3.60
C ARG A 164 2.53 -10.28 3.23
N GLU A 165 3.60 -9.67 3.79
CA GLU A 165 3.95 -8.28 3.45
C GLU A 165 4.39 -8.15 1.98
N VAL A 166 5.16 -9.12 1.44
CA VAL A 166 5.50 -9.14 0.02
C VAL A 166 4.26 -9.18 -0.87
N LEU A 167 3.24 -9.97 -0.49
CA LEU A 167 1.96 -10.01 -1.20
C LEU A 167 1.29 -8.62 -1.22
N ILE A 168 1.27 -7.92 -0.08
CA ILE A 168 0.72 -6.58 0.04
C ILE A 168 1.44 -5.60 -0.87
N LEU A 169 2.76 -5.53 -0.77
CA LEU A 169 3.59 -4.61 -1.53
C LEU A 169 3.48 -4.83 -3.04
N ARG A 170 3.48 -6.09 -3.48
CA ARG A 170 3.45 -6.46 -4.90
C ARG A 170 2.07 -6.34 -5.53
N HIS A 171 1.04 -6.83 -4.84
CA HIS A 171 -0.30 -7.00 -5.43
C HIS A 171 -1.20 -5.78 -5.20
N PHE A 172 -1.09 -5.13 -4.05
CA PHE A 172 -1.95 -4.01 -3.70
C PHE A 172 -1.28 -2.65 -3.83
N GLU A 173 -0.02 -2.56 -3.44
CA GLU A 173 0.75 -1.32 -3.56
C GLU A 173 1.52 -1.23 -4.88
N GLU A 174 1.48 -2.27 -5.72
CA GLU A 174 2.06 -2.33 -7.06
C GLU A 174 3.56 -1.99 -7.13
N LEU A 175 4.31 -2.36 -6.09
CA LEU A 175 5.75 -2.18 -6.09
C LEU A 175 6.42 -3.21 -7.01
N SER A 176 7.47 -2.82 -7.70
CA SER A 176 8.36 -3.73 -8.41
C SER A 176 9.08 -4.69 -7.44
N ASN A 177 9.68 -5.75 -7.97
CA ASN A 177 10.49 -6.67 -7.14
C ASN A 177 11.66 -5.94 -6.46
N ALA A 178 12.30 -4.99 -7.17
CA ALA A 178 13.40 -4.21 -6.63
C ALA A 178 12.94 -3.28 -5.49
N GLU A 179 11.85 -2.55 -5.69
CA GLU A 179 11.26 -1.69 -4.66
C GLU A 179 10.79 -2.49 -3.45
N THR A 180 10.13 -3.64 -3.67
CA THR A 180 9.71 -4.55 -2.60
C THR A 180 10.90 -5.05 -1.79
N ALA A 181 11.97 -5.46 -2.47
CA ALA A 181 13.20 -5.91 -1.81
C ALA A 181 13.84 -4.78 -0.99
N GLN A 182 13.86 -3.56 -1.52
CA GLN A 182 14.37 -2.39 -0.84
C GLN A 182 13.53 -2.06 0.42
N VAL A 183 12.21 -2.04 0.31
CA VAL A 183 11.30 -1.81 1.44
C VAL A 183 11.49 -2.85 2.53
N LEU A 184 11.71 -4.12 2.17
CA LEU A 184 11.85 -5.22 3.13
C LEU A 184 13.29 -5.45 3.60
N GLY A 185 14.28 -4.77 3.01
CA GLY A 185 15.69 -5.00 3.32
C GLY A 185 16.17 -6.41 2.97
N ILE A 186 15.64 -7.01 1.88
CA ILE A 186 15.97 -8.35 1.41
C ILE A 186 16.51 -8.31 -0.02
N LYS A 187 17.09 -9.43 -0.50
CA LYS A 187 17.53 -9.55 -1.89
C LYS A 187 16.32 -9.60 -2.85
N PRO A 188 16.41 -9.04 -4.07
CA PRO A 188 15.32 -9.11 -5.06
C PRO A 188 14.84 -10.53 -5.36
N SER A 189 15.75 -11.50 -5.45
CA SER A 189 15.42 -12.92 -5.64
C SER A 189 14.61 -13.49 -4.47
N ALA A 190 14.91 -13.07 -3.24
CA ALA A 190 14.14 -13.47 -2.05
C ALA A 190 12.72 -12.87 -2.10
N ALA A 191 12.55 -11.62 -2.55
CA ALA A 191 11.24 -11.01 -2.74
C ALA A 191 10.38 -11.80 -3.76
N VAL A 192 10.97 -12.20 -4.90
CA VAL A 192 10.29 -13.02 -5.90
C VAL A 192 9.85 -14.35 -5.30
N ASN A 193 10.74 -15.08 -4.63
CA ASN A 193 10.44 -16.40 -4.06
C ASN A 193 9.35 -16.31 -2.99
N ARG A 194 9.38 -15.26 -2.15
CA ARG A 194 8.35 -15.00 -1.13
C ARG A 194 6.99 -14.72 -1.77
N TYR A 195 6.97 -13.91 -2.83
CA TYR A 195 5.76 -13.59 -3.57
C TYR A 195 5.11 -14.84 -4.17
N VAL A 196 5.92 -15.68 -4.84
CA VAL A 196 5.45 -16.94 -5.43
C VAL A 196 4.87 -17.88 -4.37
N ARG A 197 5.53 -18.01 -3.19
CA ARG A 197 4.99 -18.83 -2.08
C ARG A 197 3.66 -18.27 -1.56
N ALA A 198 3.57 -16.95 -1.38
CA ALA A 198 2.34 -16.32 -0.92
C ALA A 198 1.18 -16.55 -1.91
N LEU A 199 1.42 -16.35 -3.21
CA LEU A 199 0.43 -16.60 -4.26
C LEU A 199 0.01 -18.07 -4.31
N LYS A 200 0.96 -19.01 -4.22
CA LYS A 200 0.64 -20.43 -4.21
C LYS A 200 -0.31 -20.76 -3.05
N ARG A 201 0.00 -20.26 -1.85
CA ARG A 201 -0.84 -20.52 -0.67
C ARG A 201 -2.27 -19.95 -0.83
N ILE A 202 -2.42 -18.77 -1.40
CA ILE A 202 -3.75 -18.21 -1.70
C ILE A 202 -4.46 -19.05 -2.77
N LYS A 203 -3.74 -19.44 -3.82
CA LYS A 203 -4.28 -20.31 -4.88
C LYS A 203 -4.80 -21.64 -4.32
N ASP A 204 -4.05 -22.29 -3.43
CA ASP A 204 -4.44 -23.57 -2.82
C ASP A 204 -5.78 -23.45 -2.06
N VAL A 205 -6.02 -22.31 -1.40
CA VAL A 205 -7.31 -22.03 -0.74
C VAL A 205 -8.46 -21.99 -1.75
N PHE A 206 -8.27 -21.29 -2.86
CA PHE A 206 -9.30 -21.19 -3.90
C PHE A 206 -9.55 -22.52 -4.63
N GLN A 207 -8.51 -23.34 -4.84
CA GLN A 207 -8.64 -24.65 -5.48
C GLN A 207 -9.37 -25.68 -4.60
N GLY A 208 -9.29 -25.55 -3.28
CA GLY A 208 -9.99 -26.42 -2.33
C GLY A 208 -11.48 -26.11 -2.17
N MET A 209 -12.04 -25.18 -2.95
CA MET A 209 -13.46 -24.80 -2.84
C MET A 209 -14.35 -25.49 -3.87
N PRO A 210 -15.61 -25.79 -3.52
CA PRO A 210 -16.61 -26.25 -4.48
C PRO A 210 -16.83 -25.18 -5.56
N GLY A 211 -16.58 -25.52 -6.83
CA GLY A 211 -16.73 -24.60 -7.97
C GLY A 211 -15.42 -24.01 -8.49
N GLY A 212 -14.30 -24.19 -7.80
CA GLY A 212 -12.97 -23.81 -8.29
C GLY A 212 -12.77 -22.31 -8.58
N ILE A 213 -11.64 -21.98 -9.20
CA ILE A 213 -11.24 -20.61 -9.58
C ILE A 213 -12.10 -20.06 -10.74
N GLU A 214 -12.67 -20.93 -11.57
CA GLU A 214 -13.39 -20.55 -12.79
C GLU A 214 -14.66 -19.72 -12.53
N GLY A 215 -15.32 -19.92 -11.38
CA GLY A 215 -16.46 -19.09 -10.96
C GLY A 215 -16.09 -17.72 -10.36
N ILE A 216 -14.80 -17.42 -10.22
CA ILE A 216 -14.31 -16.23 -9.50
C ILE A 216 -13.67 -15.21 -10.45
N TRP A 217 -13.15 -15.67 -11.60
CA TRP A 217 -12.42 -14.86 -12.59
C TRP A 217 -13.13 -14.76 -13.96
N GLY A 218 -14.36 -15.22 -14.04
CA GLY A 218 -15.21 -15.11 -15.24
C GLY A 218 -15.94 -13.80 -15.35
#